data_9994871b33f7bcec1b93a73c1df17ac8
#
_entry.id   9994871b33f7bcec1b93a73c1df17ac8
#
_cell.length_a   1.000
_cell.length_b   1.000
_cell.length_c   1.000
_cell.angle_alpha   90.00
_cell.angle_beta   90.00
_cell.angle_gamma   90.00
#
_symmetry.space_group_name_H-M   'P 1'
#
loop_
_entity.id
_entity.type
_entity.pdbx_description
1 polymer ?
#
loop_
_entity_poly.entity_id
_entity_poly.type
_entity_poly.pdbx_seq_one_letter_code
_entity_poly.pdbx_strand_id
1 'polypeptide(L)'
;MGTLSGRRLPPSICWTWLLAVTSTLPDSQGLYSPRWSPDGSLVAAVSKDLRKVMVFDFTTQHWKQLALMDSVRHLAWSRKGTYIYFDAATENGVSIYRVGARDHKLERVTAIPPPIGLAFGLFGPWTGLDPDDSPLLMRDTSVQEIYALDMQWP
;
A
#
# COMPACT_ATOMS: atom_id res chain seq x y z
N MET A 1 -42.71 -11.36 -16.50
CA MET A 1 -42.45 -10.42 -15.41
C MET A 1 -41.54 -11.13 -14.43
N GLY A 2 -40.22 -10.96 -14.55
CA GLY A 2 -39.22 -11.55 -13.69
C GLY A 2 -38.63 -10.45 -12.82
N THR A 3 -38.86 -10.52 -11.52
CA THR A 3 -38.32 -9.61 -10.51
C THR A 3 -36.82 -9.84 -10.37
N LEU A 4 -36.01 -8.88 -10.80
CA LEU A 4 -34.60 -8.85 -10.51
C LEU A 4 -34.42 -8.57 -9.01
N SER A 5 -34.05 -9.61 -8.28
CA SER A 5 -33.60 -9.53 -6.89
C SER A 5 -32.35 -8.63 -6.81
N GLY A 6 -32.51 -7.40 -6.29
CA GLY A 6 -31.45 -6.46 -6.10
C GLY A 6 -30.46 -6.94 -5.06
N ARG A 7 -29.28 -7.39 -5.46
CA ARG A 7 -28.13 -7.49 -4.59
C ARG A 7 -27.74 -6.06 -4.19
N ARG A 8 -27.95 -5.71 -2.93
CA ARG A 8 -27.39 -4.49 -2.35
C ARG A 8 -25.87 -4.65 -2.36
N LEU A 9 -25.19 -3.91 -3.21
CA LEU A 9 -23.74 -3.74 -3.14
C LEU A 9 -23.44 -2.89 -1.88
N PRO A 10 -22.40 -3.23 -1.11
CA PRO A 10 -22.00 -2.43 0.04
C PRO A 10 -21.59 -1.01 -0.40
N PRO A 11 -21.79 0.01 0.45
CA PRO A 11 -21.31 1.36 0.18
C PRO A 11 -19.79 1.37 0.27
N SER A 12 -19.14 1.22 -0.84
CA SER A 12 -17.70 1.29 -0.99
C SER A 12 -17.43 2.03 -2.27
N ILE A 13 -16.27 2.66 -2.39
CA ILE A 13 -15.84 3.29 -3.62
C ILE A 13 -15.87 2.23 -4.73
N CYS A 14 -17.04 2.00 -5.28
CA CYS A 14 -17.27 1.09 -6.38
C CYS A 14 -17.57 1.96 -7.60
N TRP A 15 -16.68 1.97 -8.58
CA TRP A 15 -16.93 2.53 -9.88
C TRP A 15 -17.91 1.60 -10.61
N THR A 16 -19.20 1.82 -10.42
CA THR A 16 -20.18 1.30 -11.36
C THR A 16 -20.26 2.29 -12.52
N TRP A 17 -19.94 1.84 -13.70
CA TRP A 17 -19.85 2.63 -14.93
C TRP A 17 -21.17 3.36 -15.31
N LEU A 18 -22.27 3.10 -14.63
CA LEU A 18 -23.57 3.69 -14.92
C LEU A 18 -23.97 4.86 -14.02
N LEU A 19 -23.50 4.92 -12.78
CA LEU A 19 -23.75 6.03 -11.84
C LEU A 19 -22.53 6.13 -10.92
N ALA A 20 -21.64 7.07 -11.18
CA ALA A 20 -20.49 7.35 -10.31
C ALA A 20 -20.96 8.00 -9.01
N VAL A 21 -21.48 7.22 -8.08
CA VAL A 21 -21.74 7.67 -6.71
C VAL A 21 -20.48 7.48 -5.91
N THR A 22 -19.81 8.56 -5.53
CA THR A 22 -18.69 8.53 -4.61
C THR A 22 -19.23 8.59 -3.18
N SER A 23 -18.81 7.65 -2.34
CA SER A 23 -19.07 7.68 -0.91
C SER A 23 -17.77 7.67 -0.13
N THR A 24 -17.74 8.37 0.99
CA THR A 24 -16.58 8.38 1.90
C THR A 24 -16.75 7.25 2.91
N LEU A 25 -15.68 6.48 3.14
CA LEU A 25 -15.67 5.52 4.24
C LEU A 25 -15.73 6.26 5.58
N PRO A 26 -16.54 5.82 6.55
CA PRO A 26 -16.59 6.44 7.87
C PRO A 26 -15.19 6.45 8.49
N ASP A 27 -14.88 7.51 9.24
CA ASP A 27 -13.64 7.69 9.99
C ASP A 27 -12.33 7.54 9.17
N SER A 28 -12.39 7.77 7.85
CA SER A 28 -11.25 7.67 6.96
C SER A 28 -10.38 8.92 6.90
N GLN A 29 -10.69 9.97 7.67
CA GLN A 29 -9.89 11.20 7.68
C GLN A 29 -8.46 10.95 8.13
N GLY A 30 -7.50 11.48 7.36
CA GLY A 30 -6.08 11.31 7.65
C GLY A 30 -5.52 9.93 7.27
N LEU A 31 -6.26 9.16 6.49
CA LEU A 31 -5.79 7.92 5.88
C LEU A 31 -5.58 8.12 4.37
N TYR A 32 -4.57 7.46 3.80
CA TYR A 32 -4.26 7.54 2.39
C TYR A 32 -3.68 6.22 1.84
N SER A 33 -3.43 6.16 0.53
CA SER A 33 -2.90 4.99 -0.17
C SER A 33 -3.72 3.71 0.07
N PRO A 34 -5.06 3.76 -0.13
CA PRO A 34 -5.92 2.60 0.12
C PRO A 34 -5.57 1.44 -0.81
N ARG A 35 -5.66 0.21 -0.27
CA ARG A 35 -5.48 -1.04 -1.00
C ARG A 35 -6.59 -2.02 -0.61
N TRP A 36 -7.35 -2.47 -1.59
CA TRP A 36 -8.34 -3.50 -1.42
C TRP A 36 -7.72 -4.86 -1.16
N SER A 37 -8.32 -5.62 -0.22
CA SER A 37 -8.03 -7.05 -0.14
C SER A 37 -8.50 -7.79 -1.40
N PRO A 38 -7.88 -8.91 -1.77
CA PRO A 38 -8.24 -9.66 -2.98
C PRO A 38 -9.70 -10.12 -3.03
N ASP A 39 -10.31 -10.38 -1.87
CA ASP A 39 -11.71 -10.79 -1.74
C ASP A 39 -12.69 -9.60 -1.63
N GLY A 40 -12.17 -8.37 -1.58
CA GLY A 40 -12.97 -7.15 -1.47
C GLY A 40 -13.63 -6.92 -0.10
N SER A 41 -13.30 -7.72 0.92
CA SER A 41 -13.91 -7.60 2.25
C SER A 41 -13.26 -6.55 3.15
N LEU A 42 -12.00 -6.17 2.84
CA LEU A 42 -11.18 -5.27 3.63
C LEU A 42 -10.54 -4.18 2.75
N VAL A 43 -10.23 -3.03 3.36
CA VAL A 43 -9.36 -2.01 2.77
C VAL A 43 -8.25 -1.68 3.75
N ALA A 44 -6.99 -1.86 3.32
CA ALA A 44 -5.83 -1.37 4.07
C ALA A 44 -5.50 0.06 3.69
N ALA A 45 -5.02 0.87 4.64
CA ALA A 45 -4.57 2.24 4.41
C ALA A 45 -3.45 2.62 5.38
N VAL A 46 -2.70 3.65 5.03
CA VAL A 46 -1.65 4.23 5.89
C VAL A 46 -2.16 5.53 6.49
N SER A 47 -1.82 5.80 7.75
CA SER A 47 -2.11 7.09 8.37
C SER A 47 -1.22 8.21 7.82
N LYS A 48 -1.72 9.46 7.84
CA LYS A 48 -1.03 10.64 7.28
C LYS A 48 0.36 10.88 7.89
N ASP A 49 0.56 10.49 9.15
CA ASP A 49 1.84 10.55 9.85
C ASP A 49 2.80 9.43 9.48
N LEU A 50 2.43 8.54 8.53
CA LEU A 50 3.21 7.38 8.07
C LEU A 50 3.53 6.36 9.18
N ARG A 51 2.77 6.31 10.25
CA ARG A 51 3.11 5.45 11.39
C ARG A 51 2.21 4.24 11.56
N LYS A 52 1.00 4.26 10.98
CA LYS A 52 0.01 3.22 11.23
C LYS A 52 -0.39 2.49 9.95
N VAL A 53 -0.48 1.18 10.04
CA VAL A 53 -1.21 0.35 9.09
C VAL A 53 -2.61 0.17 9.66
N MET A 54 -3.60 0.68 8.92
CA MET A 54 -5.01 0.62 9.29
C MET A 54 -5.75 -0.32 8.35
N VAL A 55 -6.76 -1.01 8.82
CA VAL A 55 -7.65 -1.82 8.00
C VAL A 55 -9.11 -1.51 8.31
N PHE A 56 -9.90 -1.30 7.27
CA PHE A 56 -11.35 -1.18 7.34
C PHE A 56 -12.00 -2.51 7.01
N ASP A 57 -12.91 -2.94 7.85
CA ASP A 57 -13.69 -4.16 7.66
C ASP A 57 -15.14 -3.78 7.25
N PHE A 58 -15.53 -4.16 6.05
CA PHE A 58 -16.87 -3.86 5.53
C PHE A 58 -18.00 -4.60 6.25
N THR A 59 -17.69 -5.66 6.98
CA THR A 59 -18.68 -6.38 7.79
C THR A 59 -18.99 -5.61 9.08
N THR A 60 -17.97 -5.14 9.75
CA THR A 60 -18.10 -4.42 11.03
C THR A 60 -18.25 -2.91 10.85
N GLN A 61 -17.91 -2.37 9.68
CA GLN A 61 -17.90 -0.93 9.35
C GLN A 61 -16.94 -0.11 10.23
N HIS A 62 -15.85 -0.72 10.70
CA HIS A 62 -14.89 -0.07 11.57
C HIS A 62 -13.45 -0.21 11.08
N TRP A 63 -12.64 0.82 11.36
CA TRP A 63 -11.19 0.78 11.21
C TRP A 63 -10.54 0.12 12.41
N LYS A 64 -9.51 -0.69 12.14
CA LYS A 64 -8.62 -1.27 13.16
C LYS A 64 -7.18 -0.94 12.82
N GLN A 65 -6.37 -0.64 13.83
CA GLN A 65 -4.93 -0.53 13.68
C GLN A 65 -4.31 -1.92 13.75
N LEU A 66 -3.54 -2.29 12.71
CA LEU A 66 -2.83 -3.57 12.65
C LEU A 66 -1.38 -3.46 13.08
N ALA A 67 -0.71 -2.35 12.72
CA ALA A 67 0.67 -2.12 13.08
C ALA A 67 0.93 -0.63 13.39
N LEU A 68 1.93 -0.39 14.24
CA LEU A 68 2.48 0.93 14.54
C LEU A 68 3.99 0.86 14.37
N MET A 69 4.52 1.61 13.42
CA MET A 69 5.95 1.67 13.10
C MET A 69 6.31 3.03 12.53
N ASP A 70 7.58 3.35 12.45
CA ASP A 70 7.99 4.59 11.83
C ASP A 70 8.10 4.44 10.31
N SER A 71 7.67 5.49 9.58
CA SER A 71 7.83 5.60 8.13
C SER A 71 7.27 4.42 7.33
N VAL A 72 6.04 4.00 7.67
CA VAL A 72 5.29 2.96 6.93
C VAL A 72 4.93 3.44 5.52
N ARG A 73 5.21 2.60 4.50
CA ARG A 73 4.91 2.91 3.10
C ARG A 73 4.51 1.64 2.32
N HIS A 74 4.01 1.84 1.11
CA HIS A 74 3.79 0.83 0.05
C HIS A 74 3.07 -0.44 0.51
N LEU A 75 1.82 -0.31 0.93
CA LEU A 75 1.01 -1.46 1.29
C LEU A 75 0.74 -2.37 0.09
N ALA A 76 0.90 -3.67 0.29
CA ALA A 76 0.52 -4.71 -0.66
C ALA A 76 -0.14 -5.88 0.07
N TRP A 77 -1.27 -6.36 -0.46
CA TRP A 77 -1.92 -7.55 0.05
C TRP A 77 -1.24 -8.81 -0.48
N SER A 78 -1.08 -9.82 0.38
CA SER A 78 -0.80 -11.17 -0.08
C SER A 78 -1.92 -11.67 -1.00
N ARG A 79 -1.61 -12.58 -1.91
CA ARG A 79 -2.55 -13.13 -2.89
C ARG A 79 -3.82 -13.71 -2.25
N LYS A 80 -3.70 -14.31 -1.07
CA LYS A 80 -4.82 -14.88 -0.31
C LYS A 80 -5.51 -13.89 0.64
N GLY A 81 -5.04 -12.64 0.73
CA GLY A 81 -5.59 -11.63 1.64
C GLY A 81 -5.30 -11.90 3.13
N THR A 82 -4.38 -12.83 3.44
CA THR A 82 -4.05 -13.19 4.83
C THR A 82 -3.08 -12.22 5.49
N TYR A 83 -2.22 -11.57 4.68
CA TYR A 83 -1.20 -10.63 5.14
C TYR A 83 -1.25 -9.32 4.36
N ILE A 84 -0.83 -8.25 5.04
CA ILE A 84 -0.50 -6.97 4.44
C ILE A 84 1.01 -6.79 4.58
N TYR A 85 1.70 -6.65 3.45
CA TYR A 85 3.12 -6.34 3.37
C TYR A 85 3.31 -4.83 3.26
N PHE A 86 4.39 -4.33 3.84
CA PHE A 86 4.76 -2.92 3.76
C PHE A 86 6.25 -2.75 4.05
N ASP A 87 6.83 -1.65 3.60
CA ASP A 87 8.15 -1.23 4.02
C ASP A 87 8.05 -0.21 5.16
N ALA A 88 9.01 -0.29 6.07
CA ALA A 88 9.14 0.67 7.15
C ALA A 88 10.62 0.95 7.44
N ALA A 89 10.91 2.20 7.80
CA ALA A 89 12.22 2.60 8.26
C ALA A 89 12.36 2.35 9.76
N THR A 90 13.53 1.90 10.16
CA THR A 90 13.96 1.77 11.56
C THR A 90 15.35 2.37 11.71
N GLU A 91 15.85 2.46 12.93
CA GLU A 91 17.25 2.89 13.20
C GLU A 91 18.29 2.04 12.43
N ASN A 92 17.96 0.79 12.13
CA ASN A 92 18.81 -0.14 11.38
C ASN A 92 18.57 -0.13 9.86
N GLY A 93 17.88 0.87 9.32
CA GLY A 93 17.55 1.00 7.91
C GLY A 93 16.13 0.58 7.55
N VAL A 94 15.88 0.36 6.27
CA VAL A 94 14.55 -0.01 5.75
C VAL A 94 14.42 -1.52 5.70
N SER A 95 13.26 -2.02 6.09
CA SER A 95 12.92 -3.44 6.02
C SER A 95 11.51 -3.64 5.50
N ILE A 96 11.26 -4.80 4.92
CA ILE A 96 9.93 -5.27 4.57
C ILE A 96 9.36 -6.02 5.78
N TYR A 97 8.14 -5.66 6.12
CA TYR A 97 7.34 -6.30 7.14
C TYR A 97 6.07 -6.87 6.55
N ARG A 98 5.46 -7.79 7.25
CA ARG A 98 4.08 -8.21 7.00
C ARG A 98 3.31 -8.26 8.32
N VAL A 99 2.03 -7.97 8.26
CA VAL A 99 1.13 -8.10 9.39
C VAL A 99 -0.07 -8.95 8.99
N GLY A 100 -0.46 -9.87 9.85
CA GLY A 100 -1.64 -10.69 9.65
C GLY A 100 -2.91 -9.86 9.73
N ALA A 101 -3.77 -9.98 8.72
CA ALA A 101 -5.00 -9.19 8.64
C ALA A 101 -6.02 -9.54 9.74
N ARG A 102 -5.93 -10.73 10.31
CA ARG A 102 -6.85 -11.23 11.34
C ARG A 102 -6.20 -11.44 12.71
N ASP A 103 -5.00 -11.99 12.73
CA ASP A 103 -4.28 -12.31 13.98
C ASP A 103 -3.39 -11.16 14.45
N HIS A 104 -3.21 -10.11 13.62
CA HIS A 104 -2.41 -8.92 13.89
C HIS A 104 -0.93 -9.20 14.19
N LYS A 105 -0.46 -10.40 13.84
CA LYS A 105 0.92 -10.77 14.08
C LYS A 105 1.84 -10.02 13.11
N LEU A 106 2.74 -9.19 13.66
CA LEU A 106 3.73 -8.44 12.91
C LEU A 106 5.01 -9.25 12.79
N GLU A 107 5.52 -9.41 11.57
CA GLU A 107 6.74 -10.14 11.27
C GLU A 107 7.63 -9.32 10.33
N ARG A 108 8.93 -9.32 10.60
CA ARG A 108 9.93 -8.80 9.65
C ARG A 108 10.23 -9.88 8.62
N VAL A 109 10.06 -9.56 7.35
CA VAL A 109 10.30 -10.50 6.24
C VAL A 109 11.76 -10.45 5.81
N THR A 110 12.27 -9.24 5.50
CA THR A 110 13.65 -9.05 5.07
C THR A 110 14.11 -7.61 5.28
N ALA A 111 15.43 -7.42 5.38
CA ALA A 111 16.03 -6.09 5.32
C ALA A 111 16.26 -5.70 3.86
N ILE A 112 16.18 -4.40 3.57
CA ILE A 112 16.61 -3.85 2.29
C ILE A 112 18.06 -3.40 2.44
N PRO A 113 19.02 -4.09 1.81
CA PRO A 113 20.43 -3.76 1.98
C PRO A 113 20.78 -2.40 1.34
N PRO A 114 21.71 -1.65 1.93
CA PRO A 114 22.25 -0.45 1.31
C PRO A 114 23.12 -0.81 0.06
N PRO A 115 23.33 0.13 -0.89
CA PRO A 115 22.72 1.43 -0.91
C PRO A 115 21.23 1.33 -1.20
N ILE A 116 20.44 2.08 -0.44
CA ILE A 116 18.98 2.13 -0.62
C ILE A 116 18.66 3.06 -1.80
N GLY A 117 19.22 2.72 -2.95
CA GLY A 117 18.85 3.31 -4.23
C GLY A 117 17.54 2.67 -4.70
N LEU A 118 16.45 2.86 -3.94
CA LEU A 118 15.14 2.53 -4.49
C LEU A 118 14.86 3.51 -5.63
N ALA A 119 14.53 3.00 -6.81
CA ALA A 119 14.17 3.85 -7.92
C ALA A 119 12.97 4.72 -7.54
N PHE A 120 13.17 6.02 -7.59
CA PHE A 120 12.13 7.01 -7.36
C PHE A 120 11.43 7.30 -8.69
N GLY A 121 10.27 6.71 -8.89
CA GLY A 121 9.36 7.16 -9.94
C GLY A 121 8.56 8.39 -9.50
N LEU A 122 7.65 8.84 -10.33
CA LEU A 122 6.74 9.97 -10.05
C LEU A 122 5.95 9.80 -8.73
N PHE A 123 5.83 8.57 -8.24
CA PHE A 123 5.08 8.19 -7.04
C PHE A 123 5.97 7.65 -5.90
N GLY A 124 7.27 7.91 -5.93
CA GLY A 124 8.22 7.41 -4.94
C GLY A 124 8.81 6.01 -5.27
N PRO A 125 9.56 5.41 -4.35
CA PRO A 125 10.12 4.08 -4.56
C PRO A 125 8.99 3.06 -4.69
N TRP A 126 9.12 2.14 -5.67
CA TRP A 126 8.12 1.13 -5.93
C TRP A 126 8.50 -0.19 -5.25
N THR A 127 7.55 -0.75 -4.51
CA THR A 127 7.61 -2.09 -3.95
C THR A 127 6.31 -2.84 -4.25
N GLY A 128 6.36 -4.16 -4.30
CA GLY A 128 5.20 -4.99 -4.55
C GLY A 128 5.47 -6.43 -4.15
N LEU A 129 4.61 -7.32 -4.59
CA LEU A 129 4.75 -8.76 -4.40
C LEU A 129 4.66 -9.48 -5.73
N ASP A 130 5.42 -10.55 -5.87
CA ASP A 130 5.25 -11.50 -6.97
C ASP A 130 4.04 -12.44 -6.73
N PRO A 131 3.72 -13.34 -7.67
CA PRO A 131 2.60 -14.28 -7.51
C PRO A 131 2.74 -15.25 -6.32
N ASP A 132 3.94 -15.42 -5.78
CA ASP A 132 4.23 -16.30 -4.64
C ASP A 132 4.34 -15.52 -3.33
N ASP A 133 3.90 -14.25 -3.32
CA ASP A 133 3.97 -13.32 -2.20
C ASP A 133 5.41 -12.95 -1.76
N SER A 134 6.42 -13.15 -2.64
CA SER A 134 7.79 -12.69 -2.39
C SER A 134 7.92 -11.19 -2.67
N PRO A 135 8.59 -10.43 -1.80
CA PRO A 135 8.76 -9.00 -2.00
C PRO A 135 9.55 -8.67 -3.27
N LEU A 136 8.99 -7.79 -4.10
CA LEU A 136 9.64 -7.19 -5.27
C LEU A 136 10.07 -5.77 -4.94
N LEU A 137 11.30 -5.44 -5.32
CA LEU A 137 11.90 -4.12 -5.11
C LEU A 137 12.47 -3.61 -6.43
N MET A 138 12.14 -2.38 -6.78
CA MET A 138 12.81 -1.70 -7.88
C MET A 138 14.03 -0.97 -7.34
N ARG A 139 15.23 -1.38 -7.76
CA ARG A 139 16.49 -0.78 -7.36
C ARG A 139 17.03 0.14 -8.47
N ASP A 140 17.43 1.33 -8.09
CA ASP A 140 18.17 2.22 -8.99
C ASP A 140 19.66 1.81 -8.98
N THR A 141 20.14 1.39 -10.15
CA THR A 141 21.55 1.05 -10.40
C THR A 141 22.20 2.04 -11.35
N SER A 142 21.54 3.17 -11.63
CA SER A 142 22.09 4.20 -12.52
C SER A 142 23.34 4.86 -11.92
N VAL A 143 24.25 5.26 -12.81
CA VAL A 143 25.38 6.11 -12.48
C VAL A 143 24.99 7.54 -12.82
N GLN A 144 25.16 8.46 -11.87
CA GLN A 144 24.92 9.88 -12.09
C GLN A 144 26.25 10.56 -12.37
N GLU A 145 26.35 11.21 -13.53
CA GLU A 145 27.52 11.96 -13.95
C GLU A 145 27.10 13.40 -14.26
N ILE A 146 28.00 14.35 -13.99
CA ILE A 146 27.81 15.76 -14.33
C ILE A 146 28.67 16.06 -15.54
N TYR A 147 28.03 16.52 -16.61
CA TYR A 147 28.73 16.96 -17.82
C TYR A 147 28.72 18.48 -17.88
N ALA A 148 29.89 19.08 -18.12
CA ALA A 148 30.05 20.49 -18.49
C ALA A 148 30.06 20.60 -20.01
N LEU A 149 29.29 21.50 -20.59
CA LEU A 149 29.27 21.80 -22.01
C LEU A 149 30.06 23.10 -22.24
N ASP A 150 31.20 23.01 -22.94
CA ASP A 150 31.88 24.18 -23.43
C ASP A 150 31.25 24.66 -24.72
N MET A 151 30.56 25.81 -24.65
CA MET A 151 30.00 26.45 -25.83
C MET A 151 30.91 27.57 -26.34
N GLN A 152 31.44 27.41 -27.55
CA GLN A 152 32.06 28.50 -28.28
C GLN A 152 31.00 29.27 -29.05
N TRP A 153 30.83 30.53 -28.67
CA TRP A 153 29.95 31.44 -29.41
C TRP A 153 30.71 31.98 -30.63
N PRO A 154 30.05 32.09 -31.81
CA PRO A 154 30.67 32.64 -33.00
C PRO A 154 30.97 34.14 -32.86
#